data_b899258255f91651714c09f268b70910
#
_entry.id   b899258255f91651714c09f268b70910
#
_cell.length_a   1.000
_cell.length_b   1.000
_cell.length_c   1.000
_cell.angle_alpha   90.00
_cell.angle_beta   90.00
_cell.angle_gamma   90.00
#
_symmetry.space_group_name_H-M   'P 1'
#
loop_
_entity.id
_entity.type
_entity.pdbx_description
1 polymer ?
#
loop_
_entity_poly.entity_id
_entity_poly.type
_entity_poly.pdbx_seq_one_letter_code
_entity_poly.pdbx_strand_id
1 'polypeptide(L)'
;MIKKLAALLLVLLLALGATSAVAEGESHLQRVLDSGVLRVAMIPENPGWSVMDAEGNWVGYDVEVAKLLAQELGVELELIPTEGGNRVTMVQTDKCDVVISSFTPTLDRAKVITFSNPYGAAGTLPLCRKDNVFTSWEELSDKKIACARCSTNDILATNEFPDAEVLRYDSIADAFIAVKTGKADVLFEDDSQVYSLVAENDDVMAMEVPLRNPAYACFGVEQGDTIWLDYVNRFIDNYMYSGKFTQLWRDNFGREMAELLSY
;
A
#
# COMPACT_ATOMS: atom_id res chain seq x y z
N MET A 1 -67.09 12.92 11.87
CA MET A 1 -65.84 13.65 11.61
C MET A 1 -64.64 13.04 12.32
N ILE A 2 -64.69 12.67 13.58
CA ILE A 2 -63.56 12.14 14.39
C ILE A 2 -62.97 10.83 13.81
N LYS A 3 -63.79 9.89 13.30
CA LYS A 3 -63.27 8.63 12.70
C LYS A 3 -62.49 8.84 11.37
N LYS A 4 -62.76 9.91 10.59
CA LYS A 4 -62.03 10.22 9.38
C LYS A 4 -60.70 10.92 9.69
N LEU A 5 -60.63 11.68 10.79
CA LEU A 5 -59.40 12.31 11.26
C LEU A 5 -58.42 11.27 11.82
N ALA A 6 -58.91 10.27 12.56
CA ALA A 6 -58.08 9.19 13.08
C ALA A 6 -57.51 8.29 11.98
N ALA A 7 -58.23 8.04 10.90
CA ALA A 7 -57.73 7.29 9.75
C ALA A 7 -56.65 8.07 8.97
N LEU A 8 -56.77 9.40 8.87
CA LEU A 8 -55.79 10.26 8.21
C LEU A 8 -54.47 10.35 9.03
N LEU A 9 -54.56 10.38 10.36
CA LEU A 9 -53.41 10.39 11.26
C LEU A 9 -52.64 9.04 11.23
N LEU A 10 -53.39 7.91 11.08
CA LEU A 10 -52.75 6.57 11.01
C LEU A 10 -52.00 6.40 9.68
N VAL A 11 -52.51 6.93 8.58
CA VAL A 11 -51.83 6.91 7.27
C VAL A 11 -50.62 7.82 7.26
N LEU A 12 -50.66 8.97 7.95
CA LEU A 12 -49.52 9.89 8.08
C LEU A 12 -48.41 9.28 8.96
N LEU A 13 -48.76 8.53 10.01
CA LEU A 13 -47.78 7.81 10.86
C LEU A 13 -47.12 6.63 10.17
N LEU A 14 -47.81 5.97 9.24
CA LEU A 14 -47.24 4.89 8.40
C LEU A 14 -46.32 5.47 7.30
N ALA A 15 -46.52 6.71 6.85
CA ALA A 15 -45.68 7.37 5.87
C ALA A 15 -44.37 7.93 6.48
N LEU A 16 -44.34 8.23 7.81
CA LEU A 16 -43.11 8.67 8.51
C LEU A 16 -42.23 7.53 8.95
N GLY A 17 -42.67 6.27 8.83
CA GLY A 17 -41.89 5.05 9.12
C GLY A 17 -41.09 4.49 7.95
N ALA A 18 -41.10 5.15 6.80
CA ALA A 18 -40.14 4.89 5.75
C ALA A 18 -38.80 5.50 6.22
N THR A 19 -38.09 4.79 7.11
CA THR A 19 -36.66 4.98 7.27
C THR A 19 -36.07 4.96 5.87
N SER A 20 -35.47 6.06 5.45
CA SER A 20 -34.59 6.05 4.29
C SER A 20 -33.56 4.97 4.57
N ALA A 21 -33.80 3.74 4.10
CA ALA A 21 -32.71 2.84 3.81
C ALA A 21 -31.87 3.64 2.81
N VAL A 22 -30.80 4.26 3.28
CA VAL A 22 -29.72 4.65 2.40
C VAL A 22 -29.45 3.36 1.65
N ALA A 23 -29.65 3.33 0.36
CA ALA A 23 -29.22 2.22 -0.47
C ALA A 23 -27.72 2.13 -0.21
N GLU A 24 -27.32 1.18 0.65
CA GLU A 24 -25.92 0.80 0.75
C GLU A 24 -25.54 0.42 -0.68
N GLY A 25 -24.55 1.11 -1.24
CA GLY A 25 -24.02 0.76 -2.55
C GLY A 25 -23.64 -0.73 -2.49
N GLU A 26 -23.78 -1.42 -3.60
CA GLU A 26 -23.37 -2.82 -3.70
C GLU A 26 -21.90 -2.96 -3.27
N SER A 27 -21.61 -3.84 -2.31
CA SER A 27 -20.25 -4.08 -1.83
C SER A 27 -19.33 -4.54 -2.96
N HIS A 28 -18.07 -4.13 -2.94
CA HIS A 28 -17.04 -4.64 -3.87
C HIS A 28 -16.95 -6.17 -3.84
N LEU A 29 -17.15 -6.81 -2.68
CA LEU A 29 -17.20 -8.28 -2.61
C LEU A 29 -18.27 -8.84 -3.56
N GLN A 30 -19.49 -8.30 -3.54
CA GLN A 30 -20.55 -8.79 -4.41
C GLN A 30 -20.24 -8.48 -5.89
N ARG A 31 -19.77 -7.26 -6.19
CA ARG A 31 -19.37 -6.86 -7.56
C ARG A 31 -18.26 -7.75 -8.13
N VAL A 32 -17.26 -8.08 -7.34
CA VAL A 32 -16.16 -8.97 -7.73
C VAL A 32 -16.68 -10.39 -8.02
N LEU A 33 -17.54 -10.93 -7.15
CA LEU A 33 -18.14 -12.25 -7.34
C LEU A 33 -19.04 -12.30 -8.57
N ASP A 34 -19.84 -11.27 -8.82
CA ASP A 34 -20.79 -11.21 -9.95
C ASP A 34 -20.06 -10.96 -11.28
N SER A 35 -19.02 -10.14 -11.29
CA SER A 35 -18.18 -9.89 -12.49
C SER A 35 -17.23 -11.05 -12.82
N GLY A 36 -16.86 -11.84 -11.82
CA GLY A 36 -15.84 -12.88 -11.94
C GLY A 36 -14.42 -12.33 -12.09
N VAL A 37 -14.16 -11.04 -11.77
CA VAL A 37 -12.85 -10.39 -11.91
C VAL A 37 -12.53 -9.57 -10.67
N LEU A 38 -11.33 -9.74 -10.11
CA LEU A 38 -10.76 -8.91 -9.06
C LEU A 38 -9.77 -7.92 -9.68
N ARG A 39 -10.06 -6.62 -9.57
CA ARG A 39 -9.21 -5.53 -10.07
C ARG A 39 -8.29 -5.04 -8.95
N VAL A 40 -7.00 -5.28 -9.07
CA VAL A 40 -5.99 -4.90 -8.06
C VAL A 40 -5.06 -3.84 -8.63
N ALA A 41 -5.00 -2.67 -8.01
CA ALA A 41 -4.04 -1.64 -8.38
C ALA A 41 -2.72 -1.83 -7.61
N MET A 42 -1.58 -1.77 -8.33
CA MET A 42 -0.24 -1.87 -7.75
C MET A 42 0.80 -1.11 -8.57
N ILE A 43 1.91 -0.76 -7.91
CA ILE A 43 3.03 -0.06 -8.54
C ILE A 43 3.82 -1.08 -9.38
N PRO A 44 4.10 -0.82 -10.69
CA PRO A 44 4.81 -1.77 -11.55
C PRO A 44 6.33 -1.80 -11.37
N GLU A 45 6.90 -0.89 -10.58
CA GLU A 45 8.34 -0.73 -10.37
C GLU A 45 8.68 -0.63 -8.88
N ASN A 46 8.20 -1.62 -8.09
CA ASN A 46 8.33 -1.68 -6.65
C ASN A 46 9.15 -2.93 -6.25
N PRO A 47 10.50 -2.84 -6.15
CA PRO A 47 11.39 -4.00 -6.00
C PRO A 47 11.01 -4.92 -4.84
N GLY A 48 10.91 -6.22 -5.13
CA GLY A 48 10.50 -7.27 -4.20
C GLY A 48 8.99 -7.31 -3.91
N TRP A 49 8.26 -6.21 -4.04
CA TRP A 49 6.81 -6.14 -3.81
C TRP A 49 6.00 -6.41 -5.08
N SER A 50 6.20 -5.61 -6.11
CA SER A 50 5.52 -5.75 -7.40
C SER A 50 6.37 -5.13 -8.52
N VAL A 51 6.84 -5.97 -9.43
CA VAL A 51 7.61 -5.54 -10.60
C VAL A 51 6.95 -6.13 -11.84
N MET A 52 6.83 -5.32 -12.88
CA MET A 52 6.47 -5.80 -14.21
C MET A 52 7.77 -5.98 -15.01
N ASP A 53 8.07 -7.24 -15.39
CA ASP A 53 9.26 -7.56 -16.14
C ASP A 53 9.18 -7.07 -17.61
N ALA A 54 10.26 -7.22 -18.37
CA ALA A 54 10.33 -6.78 -19.76
C ALA A 54 9.35 -7.51 -20.69
N GLU A 55 8.91 -8.70 -20.30
CA GLU A 55 7.92 -9.53 -21.00
C GLU A 55 6.49 -9.17 -20.61
N GLY A 56 6.29 -8.27 -19.65
CA GLY A 56 4.98 -7.83 -19.14
C GLY A 56 4.38 -8.72 -18.06
N ASN A 57 5.16 -9.64 -17.47
CA ASN A 57 4.69 -10.45 -16.35
C ASN A 57 4.88 -9.72 -15.03
N TRP A 58 3.90 -9.84 -14.15
CA TRP A 58 3.97 -9.33 -12.81
C TRP A 58 4.58 -10.36 -11.86
N VAL A 59 5.57 -9.93 -11.06
CA VAL A 59 6.27 -10.74 -10.07
C VAL A 59 6.45 -9.96 -8.76
N GLY A 60 6.54 -10.65 -7.62
CA GLY A 60 6.81 -10.08 -6.31
C GLY A 60 5.76 -10.45 -5.26
N TYR A 61 6.01 -10.04 -4.03
CA TYR A 61 5.21 -10.39 -2.85
C TYR A 61 3.74 -9.95 -2.99
N ASP A 62 3.49 -8.68 -3.35
CA ASP A 62 2.13 -8.14 -3.55
C ASP A 62 1.38 -8.89 -4.65
N VAL A 63 2.10 -9.28 -5.71
CA VAL A 63 1.53 -10.05 -6.83
C VAL A 63 1.07 -11.43 -6.36
N GLU A 64 1.90 -12.12 -5.58
CA GLU A 64 1.53 -13.44 -5.03
C GLU A 64 0.37 -13.34 -4.03
N VAL A 65 0.33 -12.29 -3.22
CA VAL A 65 -0.80 -12.01 -2.31
C VAL A 65 -2.09 -11.75 -3.11
N ALA A 66 -2.02 -10.95 -4.18
CA ALA A 66 -3.18 -10.69 -5.05
C ALA A 66 -3.68 -11.96 -5.77
N LYS A 67 -2.76 -12.81 -6.26
CA LYS A 67 -3.11 -14.12 -6.83
C LYS A 67 -3.85 -15.02 -5.85
N LEU A 68 -3.38 -15.07 -4.59
CA LEU A 68 -4.05 -15.85 -3.54
C LEU A 68 -5.44 -15.30 -3.23
N LEU A 69 -5.62 -13.97 -3.18
CA LEU A 69 -6.93 -13.36 -2.95
C LEU A 69 -7.92 -13.69 -4.07
N ALA A 70 -7.49 -13.57 -5.33
CA ALA A 70 -8.32 -13.93 -6.48
C ALA A 70 -8.67 -15.44 -6.48
N GLN A 71 -7.72 -16.29 -6.11
CA GLN A 71 -7.94 -17.75 -5.98
C GLN A 71 -8.98 -18.06 -4.90
N GLU A 72 -8.93 -17.40 -3.73
CA GLU A 72 -9.93 -17.61 -2.65
C GLU A 72 -11.32 -17.13 -3.04
N LEU A 73 -11.40 -16.06 -3.84
CA LEU A 73 -12.66 -15.56 -4.40
C LEU A 73 -13.19 -16.43 -5.55
N GLY A 74 -12.33 -17.26 -6.17
CA GLY A 74 -12.68 -18.07 -7.33
C GLY A 74 -12.89 -17.24 -8.61
N VAL A 75 -12.16 -16.11 -8.76
CA VAL A 75 -12.30 -15.15 -9.85
C VAL A 75 -10.97 -14.95 -10.60
N GLU A 76 -11.03 -14.32 -11.78
CA GLU A 76 -9.84 -13.88 -12.52
C GLU A 76 -9.19 -12.67 -11.83
N LEU A 77 -7.87 -12.54 -11.98
CA LEU A 77 -7.09 -11.41 -11.46
C LEU A 77 -6.73 -10.44 -12.58
N GLU A 78 -7.13 -9.19 -12.42
CA GLU A 78 -6.69 -8.07 -13.27
C GLU A 78 -5.76 -7.16 -12.45
N LEU A 79 -4.48 -7.06 -12.87
CA LEU A 79 -3.50 -6.16 -12.25
C LEU A 79 -3.45 -4.85 -13.02
N ILE A 80 -3.68 -3.74 -12.31
CA ILE A 80 -3.76 -2.40 -12.88
C ILE A 80 -2.56 -1.58 -12.42
N PRO A 81 -1.67 -1.18 -13.34
CA PRO A 81 -0.51 -0.38 -12.97
C PRO A 81 -0.94 1.02 -12.48
N THR A 82 -0.32 1.48 -11.40
CA THR A 82 -0.55 2.82 -10.85
C THR A 82 0.75 3.38 -10.26
N GLU A 83 0.82 4.71 -10.13
CA GLU A 83 1.89 5.38 -9.41
C GLU A 83 1.60 5.47 -7.91
N GLY A 84 2.65 5.59 -7.10
CA GLY A 84 2.53 5.68 -5.65
C GLY A 84 1.57 6.78 -5.16
N GLY A 85 1.62 7.96 -5.78
CA GLY A 85 0.75 9.10 -5.48
C GLY A 85 -0.71 8.91 -5.86
N ASN A 86 -1.00 8.01 -6.81
CA ASN A 86 -2.35 7.82 -7.34
C ASN A 86 -3.16 6.73 -6.61
N ARG A 87 -2.55 5.94 -5.72
CA ARG A 87 -3.20 4.80 -5.03
C ARG A 87 -4.52 5.16 -4.33
N VAL A 88 -4.57 6.30 -3.63
CA VAL A 88 -5.80 6.80 -3.00
C VAL A 88 -6.88 7.08 -4.04
N THR A 89 -6.52 7.75 -5.13
CA THR A 89 -7.45 8.10 -6.21
C THR A 89 -7.99 6.86 -6.92
N MET A 90 -7.19 5.80 -7.09
CA MET A 90 -7.64 4.55 -7.69
C MET A 90 -8.83 3.96 -6.93
N VAL A 91 -8.75 3.94 -5.60
CA VAL A 91 -9.85 3.48 -4.72
C VAL A 91 -11.05 4.43 -4.81
N GLN A 92 -10.83 5.74 -4.61
CA GLN A 92 -11.92 6.73 -4.55
C GLN A 92 -12.72 6.89 -5.85
N THR A 93 -12.11 6.54 -6.99
CA THR A 93 -12.75 6.67 -8.31
C THR A 93 -13.20 5.32 -8.88
N ASP A 94 -13.25 4.27 -8.07
CA ASP A 94 -13.68 2.92 -8.46
C ASP A 94 -12.92 2.35 -9.68
N LYS A 95 -11.63 2.70 -9.78
CA LYS A 95 -10.75 2.15 -10.84
C LYS A 95 -10.14 0.82 -10.47
N CYS A 96 -10.24 0.41 -9.22
CA CYS A 96 -9.85 -0.90 -8.71
C CYS A 96 -10.78 -1.29 -7.55
N ASP A 97 -10.83 -2.57 -7.23
CA ASP A 97 -11.57 -3.09 -6.08
C ASP A 97 -10.74 -3.03 -4.80
N VAL A 98 -9.41 -3.07 -4.96
CA VAL A 98 -8.44 -3.00 -3.87
C VAL A 98 -7.09 -2.51 -4.38
N VAL A 99 -6.36 -1.80 -3.54
CA VAL A 99 -4.94 -1.50 -3.72
C VAL A 99 -4.12 -2.47 -2.88
N ILE A 100 -3.26 -3.27 -3.50
CA ILE A 100 -2.24 -4.13 -2.85
C ILE A 100 -0.90 -3.68 -3.39
N SER A 101 -0.16 -2.84 -2.65
CA SER A 101 1.03 -2.18 -3.18
C SER A 101 1.88 -1.55 -2.07
N SER A 102 2.39 -2.34 -1.12
CA SER A 102 3.15 -1.84 0.05
C SER A 102 2.53 -0.58 0.67
N PHE A 103 1.21 -0.55 0.83
CA PHE A 103 0.47 0.68 1.07
C PHE A 103 0.36 1.03 2.56
N THR A 104 1.13 2.02 3.00
CA THR A 104 1.17 2.47 4.40
C THR A 104 -0.11 3.23 4.79
N PRO A 105 -0.79 2.84 5.90
CA PRO A 105 -2.02 3.47 6.39
C PRO A 105 -1.71 4.75 7.19
N THR A 106 -1.36 5.85 6.50
CA THR A 106 -1.21 7.14 7.17
C THR A 106 -2.55 7.71 7.60
N LEU A 107 -2.57 8.52 8.67
CA LEU A 107 -3.79 9.18 9.15
C LEU A 107 -4.46 10.05 8.08
N ASP A 108 -3.66 10.69 7.22
CA ASP A 108 -4.22 11.52 6.13
C ASP A 108 -4.90 10.68 5.06
N ARG A 109 -4.32 9.54 4.67
CA ARG A 109 -4.94 8.60 3.74
C ARG A 109 -6.21 7.97 4.34
N ALA A 110 -6.18 7.65 5.63
CA ALA A 110 -7.30 7.05 6.36
C ALA A 110 -8.51 7.99 6.52
N LYS A 111 -8.38 9.29 6.25
CA LYS A 111 -9.52 10.22 6.19
C LYS A 111 -10.42 9.98 4.96
N VAL A 112 -9.91 9.35 3.92
CA VAL A 112 -10.56 9.30 2.59
C VAL A 112 -10.66 7.90 1.98
N ILE A 113 -9.94 6.92 2.49
CA ILE A 113 -10.06 5.50 2.16
C ILE A 113 -9.96 4.68 3.45
N THR A 114 -10.30 3.39 3.39
CA THR A 114 -10.14 2.47 4.52
C THR A 114 -8.96 1.53 4.28
N PHE A 115 -8.28 1.14 5.34
CA PHE A 115 -7.16 0.20 5.31
C PHE A 115 -7.52 -1.11 6.02
N SER A 116 -7.01 -2.20 5.47
CA SER A 116 -7.11 -3.53 6.08
C SER A 116 -6.18 -3.71 7.28
N ASN A 117 -6.25 -4.88 7.91
CA ASN A 117 -5.19 -5.40 8.75
C ASN A 117 -3.86 -5.43 7.97
N PRO A 118 -2.70 -5.36 8.67
CA PRO A 118 -1.39 -5.43 8.02
C PRO A 118 -1.12 -6.83 7.44
N TYR A 119 -0.51 -6.85 6.25
CA TYR A 119 0.00 -8.08 5.62
C TYR A 119 1.51 -8.07 5.42
N GLY A 120 2.16 -6.95 5.73
CA GLY A 120 3.61 -6.76 5.67
C GLY A 120 4.06 -5.60 6.54
N ALA A 121 5.35 -5.47 6.73
CA ALA A 121 5.96 -4.37 7.46
C ALA A 121 7.33 -4.01 6.87
N ALA A 122 7.64 -2.72 6.88
CA ALA A 122 8.91 -2.18 6.44
C ALA A 122 9.26 -0.93 7.25
N GLY A 123 10.50 -0.46 7.14
CA GLY A 123 10.93 0.81 7.70
C GLY A 123 11.89 1.50 6.76
N THR A 124 12.02 2.82 6.84
CA THR A 124 12.94 3.57 6.00
C THR A 124 14.38 3.20 6.31
N LEU A 125 15.12 2.83 5.27
CA LEU A 125 16.55 2.56 5.29
C LEU A 125 17.23 3.33 4.16
N PRO A 126 18.28 4.13 4.43
CA PRO A 126 19.00 4.78 3.37
C PRO A 126 19.89 3.80 2.58
N LEU A 127 19.91 3.99 1.25
CA LEU A 127 20.85 3.34 0.35
C LEU A 127 21.81 4.39 -0.23
N CYS A 128 23.09 4.09 -0.28
CA CYS A 128 24.09 4.96 -0.88
C CYS A 128 25.04 4.19 -1.83
N ARG A 129 25.84 4.92 -2.60
CA ARG A 129 26.92 4.31 -3.39
C ARG A 129 28.07 3.89 -2.47
N LYS A 130 28.76 2.81 -2.83
CA LYS A 130 29.95 2.32 -2.10
C LYS A 130 31.15 3.28 -2.17
N ASP A 131 31.17 4.23 -3.09
CA ASP A 131 32.20 5.29 -3.20
C ASP A 131 31.80 6.58 -2.45
N ASN A 132 30.60 6.66 -1.87
CA ASN A 132 30.07 7.80 -1.11
C ASN A 132 29.26 7.29 0.09
N VAL A 133 29.93 6.73 1.09
CA VAL A 133 29.34 6.02 2.24
C VAL A 133 29.06 6.98 3.38
N PHE A 134 27.91 6.80 4.02
CA PHE A 134 27.49 7.46 5.24
C PHE A 134 27.25 6.41 6.33
N THR A 135 27.54 6.76 7.58
CA THR A 135 27.52 5.82 8.73
C THR A 135 26.47 6.16 9.78
N SER A 136 25.84 7.32 9.67
CA SER A 136 24.78 7.74 10.58
C SER A 136 23.71 8.56 9.86
N TRP A 137 22.53 8.67 10.46
CA TRP A 137 21.45 9.54 9.96
C TRP A 137 21.81 11.02 10.00
N GLU A 138 22.62 11.44 10.98
CA GLU A 138 23.04 12.81 11.19
C GLU A 138 23.90 13.34 10.04
N GLU A 139 24.69 12.46 9.41
CA GLU A 139 25.51 12.81 8.24
C GLU A 139 24.68 13.17 7.00
N LEU A 140 23.38 12.83 7.01
CA LEU A 140 22.46 13.07 5.91
C LEU A 140 21.77 14.44 5.98
N SER A 141 22.02 15.23 7.04
CA SER A 141 21.28 16.46 7.34
C SER A 141 21.37 17.54 6.25
N ASP A 142 22.47 17.58 5.47
CA ASP A 142 22.74 18.56 4.40
C ASP A 142 22.91 17.91 3.02
N LYS A 143 22.49 16.63 2.88
CA LYS A 143 22.71 15.85 1.67
C LYS A 143 21.53 15.93 0.70
N LYS A 144 21.77 15.43 -0.51
CA LYS A 144 20.72 15.25 -1.53
C LYS A 144 20.06 13.90 -1.33
N ILE A 145 18.81 13.93 -0.87
CA ILE A 145 18.01 12.75 -0.57
C ILE A 145 17.04 12.51 -1.74
N ALA A 146 17.18 11.41 -2.46
CA ALA A 146 16.21 10.97 -3.45
C ALA A 146 15.12 10.13 -2.77
N CYS A 147 13.87 10.30 -3.18
CA CYS A 147 12.74 9.49 -2.75
C CYS A 147 11.61 9.51 -3.77
N ALA A 148 10.69 8.54 -3.68
CA ALA A 148 9.46 8.56 -4.45
C ALA A 148 8.52 9.64 -3.89
N ARG A 149 7.92 10.46 -4.77
CA ARG A 149 6.97 11.53 -4.44
C ARG A 149 5.76 10.98 -3.67
N CYS A 150 5.29 11.72 -2.67
CA CYS A 150 4.12 11.37 -1.85
C CYS A 150 4.25 10.02 -1.10
N SER A 151 5.47 9.48 -1.00
CA SER A 151 5.75 8.31 -0.15
C SER A 151 5.91 8.72 1.33
N THR A 152 5.92 7.73 2.21
CA THR A 152 6.26 7.95 3.63
C THR A 152 7.71 8.34 3.80
N ASN A 153 8.58 7.92 2.88
CA ASN A 153 10.00 8.30 2.83
C ASN A 153 10.20 9.78 2.44
N ASP A 154 9.36 10.31 1.53
CA ASP A 154 9.30 11.76 1.22
C ASP A 154 8.88 12.58 2.45
N ILE A 155 7.85 12.11 3.17
CA ILE A 155 7.38 12.75 4.41
C ILE A 155 8.48 12.76 5.46
N LEU A 156 9.18 11.63 5.67
CA LEU A 156 10.30 11.52 6.59
C LEU A 156 11.43 12.50 6.22
N ALA A 157 11.86 12.49 4.95
CA ALA A 157 12.93 13.36 4.46
C ALA A 157 12.58 14.84 4.67
N THR A 158 11.33 15.22 4.36
CA THR A 158 10.85 16.61 4.51
C THR A 158 10.83 17.08 5.96
N ASN A 159 10.37 16.21 6.88
CA ASN A 159 10.12 16.60 8.27
C ASN A 159 11.37 16.51 9.15
N GLU A 160 12.21 15.50 8.93
CA GLU A 160 13.36 15.24 9.80
C GLU A 160 14.70 15.76 9.25
N PHE A 161 14.75 16.11 7.96
CA PHE A 161 15.96 16.62 7.30
C PHE A 161 15.70 17.98 6.62
N PRO A 162 15.36 19.03 7.39
CA PRO A 162 14.93 20.33 6.84
C PRO A 162 16.03 21.06 6.05
N ASP A 163 17.30 20.76 6.30
CA ASP A 163 18.44 21.36 5.60
C ASP A 163 18.90 20.53 4.40
N ALA A 164 18.35 19.32 4.20
CA ALA A 164 18.66 18.47 3.06
C ALA A 164 17.92 18.92 1.78
N GLU A 165 18.54 18.67 0.64
CA GLU A 165 17.89 18.83 -0.67
C GLU A 165 17.08 17.57 -1.01
N VAL A 166 15.75 17.61 -0.84
CA VAL A 166 14.88 16.46 -1.13
C VAL A 166 14.50 16.44 -2.62
N LEU A 167 15.04 15.46 -3.34
CA LEU A 167 14.81 15.22 -4.77
C LEU A 167 13.70 14.17 -4.94
N ARG A 168 12.53 14.62 -5.43
CA ARG A 168 11.32 13.82 -5.56
C ARG A 168 11.14 13.31 -6.97
N TYR A 169 11.01 11.99 -7.10
CA TYR A 169 10.80 11.30 -8.37
C TYR A 169 9.42 10.66 -8.41
N ASP A 170 8.90 10.42 -9.60
CA ASP A 170 7.59 9.78 -9.76
C ASP A 170 7.69 8.25 -9.59
N SER A 171 8.87 7.67 -9.86
CA SER A 171 9.16 6.25 -9.62
C SER A 171 10.34 6.03 -8.65
N ILE A 172 10.37 4.86 -8.00
CA ILE A 172 11.50 4.41 -7.18
C ILE A 172 12.74 4.18 -8.07
N ALA A 173 12.53 3.66 -9.29
CA ALA A 173 13.59 3.41 -10.25
C ALA A 173 14.33 4.70 -10.63
N ASP A 174 13.62 5.79 -10.90
CA ASP A 174 14.22 7.08 -11.20
C ASP A 174 14.99 7.67 -10.00
N ALA A 175 14.43 7.54 -8.80
CA ALA A 175 15.09 7.94 -7.56
C ALA A 175 16.39 7.14 -7.34
N PHE A 176 16.37 5.84 -7.57
CA PHE A 176 17.54 4.97 -7.50
C PHE A 176 18.61 5.34 -8.54
N ILE A 177 18.21 5.58 -9.80
CA ILE A 177 19.12 6.04 -10.87
C ILE A 177 19.78 7.37 -10.49
N ALA A 178 19.07 8.27 -9.82
CA ALA A 178 19.65 9.52 -9.36
C ALA A 178 20.81 9.30 -8.37
N VAL A 179 20.70 8.32 -7.48
CA VAL A 179 21.79 7.92 -6.57
C VAL A 179 22.93 7.27 -7.35
N LYS A 180 22.65 6.31 -8.22
CA LYS A 180 23.67 5.63 -9.02
C LYS A 180 24.50 6.60 -9.88
N THR A 181 23.86 7.64 -10.40
CA THR A 181 24.51 8.63 -11.26
C THR A 181 25.14 9.80 -10.50
N GLY A 182 25.07 9.81 -9.16
CA GLY A 182 25.60 10.88 -8.31
C GLY A 182 24.81 12.18 -8.34
N LYS A 183 23.60 12.19 -8.87
CA LYS A 183 22.67 13.33 -8.77
C LYS A 183 22.12 13.49 -7.36
N ALA A 184 21.94 12.37 -6.66
CA ALA A 184 21.61 12.31 -5.24
C ALA A 184 22.69 11.56 -4.46
N ASP A 185 22.79 11.84 -3.17
CA ASP A 185 23.75 11.19 -2.27
C ASP A 185 23.19 9.87 -1.74
N VAL A 186 21.92 9.87 -1.36
CA VAL A 186 21.21 8.70 -0.79
C VAL A 186 19.82 8.58 -1.35
N LEU A 187 19.32 7.33 -1.41
CA LEU A 187 17.91 6.99 -1.59
C LEU A 187 17.30 6.71 -0.21
N PHE A 188 16.18 7.33 0.12
CA PHE A 188 15.34 6.92 1.23
C PHE A 188 14.23 6.01 0.68
N GLU A 189 14.25 4.75 1.10
CA GLU A 189 13.25 3.77 0.69
C GLU A 189 13.05 2.72 1.80
N ASP A 190 12.00 1.93 1.68
CA ASP A 190 11.73 0.85 2.62
C ASP A 190 12.84 -0.18 2.58
N ASP A 191 13.22 -0.72 3.74
CA ASP A 191 14.33 -1.66 3.90
C ASP A 191 14.21 -2.89 3.00
N SER A 192 13.00 -3.39 2.79
CA SER A 192 12.73 -4.52 1.89
C SER A 192 13.16 -4.23 0.44
N GLN A 193 12.86 -3.04 -0.06
CA GLN A 193 13.25 -2.58 -1.40
C GLN A 193 14.74 -2.25 -1.49
N VAL A 194 15.29 -1.61 -0.45
CA VAL A 194 16.73 -1.33 -0.36
C VAL A 194 17.55 -2.61 -0.48
N TYR A 195 17.18 -3.67 0.24
CA TYR A 195 17.90 -4.94 0.16
C TYR A 195 17.71 -5.62 -1.21
N SER A 196 16.54 -5.52 -1.82
CA SER A 196 16.32 -6.03 -3.18
C SER A 196 17.21 -5.29 -4.20
N LEU A 197 17.28 -3.96 -4.12
CA LEU A 197 18.15 -3.15 -4.99
C LEU A 197 19.64 -3.46 -4.79
N VAL A 198 20.08 -3.64 -3.54
CA VAL A 198 21.48 -3.98 -3.22
C VAL A 198 21.85 -5.38 -3.72
N ALA A 199 20.92 -6.34 -3.67
CA ALA A 199 21.16 -7.70 -4.15
C ALA A 199 21.45 -7.75 -5.67
N GLU A 200 20.91 -6.81 -6.43
CA GLU A 200 21.06 -6.73 -7.88
C GLU A 200 22.13 -5.74 -8.36
N ASN A 201 22.71 -4.94 -7.45
CA ASN A 201 23.62 -3.85 -7.80
C ASN A 201 24.84 -3.80 -6.89
N ASP A 202 26.00 -4.20 -7.42
CA ASP A 202 27.27 -4.29 -6.68
C ASP A 202 27.90 -2.92 -6.32
N ASP A 203 27.44 -1.83 -6.90
CA ASP A 203 27.98 -0.48 -6.75
C ASP A 203 27.31 0.34 -5.62
N VAL A 204 26.24 -0.20 -5.02
CA VAL A 204 25.49 0.42 -3.93
C VAL A 204 25.49 -0.45 -2.68
N MET A 205 25.07 0.15 -1.57
CA MET A 205 24.91 -0.54 -0.29
C MET A 205 23.79 0.07 0.54
N ALA A 206 23.18 -0.74 1.38
CA ALA A 206 22.34 -0.25 2.47
C ALA A 206 23.22 0.36 3.56
N MET A 207 22.80 1.46 4.15
CA MET A 207 23.51 2.00 5.32
C MET A 207 23.28 1.09 6.54
N GLU A 208 24.33 0.92 7.36
CA GLU A 208 24.25 0.15 8.60
C GLU A 208 23.70 1.02 9.77
N VAL A 209 22.47 1.44 9.67
CA VAL A 209 21.79 2.31 10.65
C VAL A 209 20.46 1.68 11.08
N PRO A 210 19.93 2.01 12.28
CA PRO A 210 18.61 1.60 12.67
C PRO A 210 17.54 2.09 11.69
N LEU A 211 16.51 1.28 11.45
CA LEU A 211 15.36 1.70 10.65
C LEU A 211 14.66 2.89 11.29
N ARG A 212 14.20 3.83 10.47
CA ARG A 212 13.28 4.89 10.89
C ARG A 212 11.89 4.65 10.30
N ASN A 213 10.90 5.34 10.87
CA ASN A 213 9.53 5.35 10.38
C ASN A 213 9.00 3.94 10.07
N PRO A 214 9.07 2.97 11.03
CA PRO A 214 8.52 1.64 10.79
C PRO A 214 7.03 1.75 10.49
N ALA A 215 6.59 1.05 9.45
CA ALA A 215 5.25 1.15 8.92
C ALA A 215 4.73 -0.22 8.48
N TYR A 216 3.40 -0.36 8.56
CA TYR A 216 2.71 -1.53 8.03
C TYR A 216 2.37 -1.34 6.56
N ALA A 217 2.34 -2.46 5.83
CA ALA A 217 1.69 -2.54 4.52
C ALA A 217 0.29 -3.11 4.73
N CYS A 218 -0.73 -2.38 4.25
CA CYS A 218 -2.14 -2.74 4.34
C CYS A 218 -2.78 -2.67 2.96
N PHE A 219 -3.92 -3.35 2.75
CA PHE A 219 -4.72 -3.11 1.56
C PHE A 219 -5.48 -1.79 1.69
N GLY A 220 -5.63 -1.07 0.59
CA GLY A 220 -6.50 0.10 0.52
C GLY A 220 -7.82 -0.26 -0.15
N VAL A 221 -8.95 0.02 0.51
CA VAL A 221 -10.31 -0.25 0.02
C VAL A 221 -11.20 0.98 0.14
N GLU A 222 -12.33 0.98 -0.55
CA GLU A 222 -13.30 2.07 -0.48
C GLU A 222 -13.78 2.32 0.96
N GLN A 223 -13.91 3.60 1.30
CA GLN A 223 -14.39 3.99 2.61
C GLN A 223 -15.89 3.66 2.75
N GLY A 224 -16.24 2.93 3.81
CA GLY A 224 -17.62 2.55 4.11
C GLY A 224 -18.01 1.16 3.62
N ASP A 225 -17.26 0.52 2.74
CA ASP A 225 -17.50 -0.87 2.35
C ASP A 225 -16.99 -1.85 3.43
N THR A 226 -17.78 -1.97 4.48
CA THR A 226 -17.44 -2.82 5.63
C THR A 226 -17.47 -4.32 5.31
N ILE A 227 -18.28 -4.73 4.33
CA ILE A 227 -18.39 -6.14 3.90
C ILE A 227 -17.10 -6.54 3.19
N TRP A 228 -16.61 -5.72 2.26
CA TRP A 228 -15.35 -5.97 1.57
C TRP A 228 -14.16 -5.93 2.53
N LEU A 229 -14.12 -4.93 3.42
CA LEU A 229 -13.08 -4.82 4.45
C LEU A 229 -13.03 -6.05 5.36
N ASP A 230 -14.18 -6.54 5.85
CA ASP A 230 -14.24 -7.73 6.71
C ASP A 230 -13.72 -8.97 5.97
N TYR A 231 -14.09 -9.14 4.69
CA TYR A 231 -13.60 -10.26 3.89
C TYR A 231 -12.08 -10.22 3.70
N VAL A 232 -11.51 -9.07 3.29
CA VAL A 232 -10.06 -8.96 3.09
C VAL A 232 -9.28 -9.09 4.39
N ASN A 233 -9.83 -8.62 5.52
CA ASN A 233 -9.22 -8.82 6.83
C ASN A 233 -9.19 -10.30 7.23
N ARG A 234 -10.28 -11.05 7.02
CA ARG A 234 -10.31 -12.51 7.25
C ARG A 234 -9.33 -13.26 6.37
N PHE A 235 -9.22 -12.84 5.11
CA PHE A 235 -8.21 -13.39 4.20
C PHE A 235 -6.80 -13.16 4.75
N ILE A 236 -6.46 -11.93 5.13
CA ILE A 236 -5.13 -11.60 5.68
C ILE A 236 -4.87 -12.41 6.95
N ASP A 237 -5.78 -12.41 7.90
CA ASP A 237 -5.63 -13.11 9.18
C ASP A 237 -5.38 -14.61 8.97
N ASN A 238 -6.14 -15.27 8.06
CA ASN A 238 -5.96 -16.68 7.74
C ASN A 238 -4.57 -16.97 7.16
N TYR A 239 -4.10 -16.14 6.23
CA TYR A 239 -2.82 -16.35 5.56
C TYR A 239 -1.61 -15.94 6.42
N MET A 240 -1.77 -14.95 7.30
CA MET A 240 -0.78 -14.62 8.33
C MET A 240 -0.68 -15.75 9.38
N TYR A 241 -1.83 -16.21 9.90
CA TYR A 241 -1.87 -17.25 10.91
C TYR A 241 -1.34 -18.60 10.42
N SER A 242 -1.61 -18.96 9.17
CA SER A 242 -1.07 -20.18 8.55
C SER A 242 0.44 -20.11 8.27
N GLY A 243 1.07 -18.95 8.38
CA GLY A 243 2.45 -18.70 8.01
C GLY A 243 2.70 -18.59 6.50
N LYS A 244 1.65 -18.63 5.68
CA LYS A 244 1.80 -18.56 4.20
C LYS A 244 2.37 -17.21 3.75
N PHE A 245 1.89 -16.09 4.31
CA PHE A 245 2.43 -14.77 3.99
C PHE A 245 3.88 -14.62 4.46
N THR A 246 4.23 -15.15 5.62
CA THR A 246 5.62 -15.18 6.10
C THR A 246 6.53 -15.98 5.17
N GLN A 247 6.04 -17.10 4.63
CA GLN A 247 6.78 -17.88 3.65
C GLN A 247 6.95 -17.11 2.33
N LEU A 248 5.88 -16.52 1.78
CA LEU A 248 5.96 -15.70 0.58
C LEU A 248 6.90 -14.50 0.76
N TRP A 249 6.92 -13.91 1.96
CA TRP A 249 7.86 -12.84 2.28
C TRP A 249 9.31 -13.31 2.17
N ARG A 250 9.64 -14.45 2.79
CA ARG A 250 11.00 -15.04 2.69
C ARG A 250 11.38 -15.37 1.26
N ASP A 251 10.44 -15.89 0.48
CA ASP A 251 10.67 -16.28 -0.92
C ASP A 251 10.99 -15.07 -1.81
N ASN A 252 10.35 -13.90 -1.54
CA ASN A 252 10.52 -12.69 -2.34
C ASN A 252 11.66 -11.78 -1.83
N PHE A 253 11.88 -11.70 -0.51
CA PHE A 253 12.86 -10.79 0.08
C PHE A 253 14.11 -11.47 0.64
N GLY A 254 14.15 -12.82 0.70
CA GLY A 254 15.27 -13.59 1.22
C GLY A 254 15.56 -13.37 2.71
N ARG A 255 14.60 -12.80 3.46
CA ARG A 255 14.75 -12.40 4.86
C ARG A 255 13.43 -12.52 5.64
N GLU A 256 13.51 -12.45 6.96
CA GLU A 256 12.32 -12.41 7.80
C GLU A 256 11.60 -11.06 7.64
N MET A 257 10.27 -11.10 7.74
CA MET A 257 9.46 -9.89 7.85
C MET A 257 9.84 -9.16 9.14
N ALA A 258 9.97 -7.84 9.10
CA ALA A 258 10.16 -7.05 10.30
C ALA A 258 9.05 -7.37 11.31
N GLU A 259 9.42 -7.54 12.60
CA GLU A 259 8.41 -7.77 13.63
C GLU A 259 7.43 -6.60 13.63
N LEU A 260 6.17 -6.91 13.34
CA LEU A 260 5.09 -5.96 13.55
C LEU A 260 5.09 -5.63 15.03
N LEU A 261 5.33 -4.38 15.38
CA LEU A 261 5.28 -3.94 16.76
C LEU A 261 3.94 -4.39 17.35
N SER A 262 3.99 -5.29 18.32
CA SER A 262 2.80 -5.72 19.06
C SER A 262 2.25 -4.49 19.79
N TYR A 263 0.99 -4.14 19.52
CA TYR A 263 0.27 -3.13 20.29
C TYR A 263 0.05 -3.59 21.72
#